data_56f7b336eb98db2b987f37849f40a556
#
_entry.id   56f7b336eb98db2b987f37849f40a556
#
_cell.length_a   1.000
_cell.length_b   1.000
_cell.length_c   1.000
_cell.angle_alpha   90.00
_cell.angle_beta   90.00
_cell.angle_gamma   90.00
#
_symmetry.space_group_name_H-M   'P 1'
#
loop_
_entity.id
_entity.type
_entity.pdbx_description
1 polymer ?
#
loop_
_entity_poly.entity_id
_entity_poly.type
_entity_poly.pdbx_seq_one_letter_code
_entity_poly.pdbx_strand_id
1 'polypeptide(L)'
;MFVGFLLMTLAASSIFAATAAEPRARDLGVPFEGSPGTLNAITDVAGVSVGQVTLVEDLADGNKVRTGVTAILPRGRGSFDTPVFGGWFALNGNGEMTGTAWLEESGQLEGPVMLTNTHSVGVVRDAVIAERVRAGGADASGYWWSLPVVAETWDGHLNDINGFHVKPEHAAQALSDAKDGPVAEGNVGGGTGMVCHEFKCGIGTASRRVAAEGQGYTVGALVQANYGVRDTLRIAGVPVGQHLREDRVYTDLALAVAGEQPGGDTGSIIVVIATDAPLLPHQLKRLAKRAGMGLARMGSYAGNGSGDIFIAFSTANAAAAAGAAVNQAQFVGNDHLDTLFEATVQATEEAIVNAMVAARDMRGEDGHYAKALPHAELVKLLKRYGRYERSR
;
A
#
# COMPACT_ATOMS: atom_id res chain seq x y z
N MET A 1 33.87 59.79 -19.18
CA MET A 1 34.49 58.95 -18.17
C MET A 1 33.36 58.10 -17.59
N PHE A 2 33.07 56.93 -18.18
CA PHE A 2 31.99 56.01 -17.75
C PHE A 2 32.64 54.87 -16.97
N VAL A 3 32.27 54.73 -15.70
CA VAL A 3 32.68 53.61 -14.85
C VAL A 3 31.59 52.56 -14.94
N GLY A 4 31.89 51.42 -15.55
CA GLY A 4 31.02 50.27 -15.61
C GLY A 4 31.14 49.43 -14.33
N PHE A 5 30.04 49.23 -13.62
CA PHE A 5 29.94 48.29 -12.50
C PHE A 5 29.60 46.89 -13.04
N LEU A 6 30.52 45.95 -12.84
CA LEU A 6 30.34 44.54 -13.18
C LEU A 6 29.70 43.87 -11.95
N LEU A 7 28.40 43.51 -12.03
CA LEU A 7 27.75 42.67 -11.01
C LEU A 7 28.14 41.21 -11.27
N MET A 8 28.90 40.65 -10.36
CA MET A 8 29.15 39.20 -10.28
C MET A 8 27.99 38.53 -9.54
N THR A 9 27.13 37.79 -10.25
CA THR A 9 26.13 36.93 -9.64
C THR A 9 26.80 35.62 -9.18
N LEU A 10 26.92 35.40 -7.87
CA LEU A 10 27.27 34.10 -7.31
C LEU A 10 26.06 33.17 -7.46
N ALA A 11 26.17 32.16 -8.29
CA ALA A 11 25.24 31.04 -8.32
C ALA A 11 25.56 30.13 -7.12
N ALA A 12 24.69 30.14 -6.12
CA ALA A 12 24.72 29.18 -5.01
C ALA A 12 24.25 27.81 -5.53
N SER A 13 25.19 26.90 -5.79
CA SER A 13 24.88 25.50 -6.06
C SER A 13 24.42 24.84 -4.77
N SER A 14 23.10 24.63 -4.65
CA SER A 14 22.54 23.80 -3.56
C SER A 14 22.95 22.36 -3.79
N ILE A 15 23.91 21.87 -3.02
CA ILE A 15 24.24 20.44 -2.95
C ILE A 15 23.08 19.78 -2.20
N PHE A 16 22.17 19.15 -2.92
CA PHE A 16 21.23 18.19 -2.33
C PHE A 16 22.07 17.02 -1.82
N ALA A 17 22.28 16.98 -0.51
CA ALA A 17 22.74 15.76 0.15
C ALA A 17 21.71 14.67 -0.13
N ALA A 18 22.10 13.60 -0.80
CA ALA A 18 21.28 12.41 -0.93
C ALA A 18 20.97 11.92 0.49
N THR A 19 19.73 12.05 0.93
CA THR A 19 19.29 11.44 2.17
C THR A 19 19.49 9.95 2.02
N ALA A 20 20.23 9.33 2.97
CA ALA A 20 20.37 7.88 3.01
C ALA A 20 18.97 7.26 2.95
N ALA A 21 18.79 6.24 2.10
CA ALA A 21 17.53 5.53 2.03
C ALA A 21 17.17 5.00 3.43
N GLU A 22 15.89 5.13 3.82
CA GLU A 22 15.42 4.59 5.09
C GLU A 22 15.67 3.07 5.13
N PRO A 23 16.05 2.53 6.30
CA PRO A 23 16.30 1.10 6.41
C PRO A 23 15.00 0.33 6.20
N ARG A 24 15.09 -0.81 5.53
CA ARG A 24 14.00 -1.77 5.43
C ARG A 24 14.14 -2.88 6.47
N ALA A 25 13.12 -3.69 6.62
CA ALA A 25 13.10 -4.70 7.67
C ALA A 25 14.27 -5.71 7.57
N ARG A 26 14.70 -6.08 6.36
CA ARG A 26 15.88 -6.93 6.15
C ARG A 26 17.19 -6.26 6.60
N ASP A 27 17.30 -4.95 6.45
CA ASP A 27 18.47 -4.19 6.89
C ASP A 27 18.60 -4.19 8.41
N LEU A 28 17.47 -4.31 9.12
CA LEU A 28 17.42 -4.47 10.58
C LEU A 28 17.63 -5.92 11.04
N GLY A 29 17.83 -6.84 10.11
CA GLY A 29 18.04 -8.25 10.42
C GLY A 29 16.76 -9.04 10.73
N VAL A 30 15.60 -8.58 10.27
CA VAL A 30 14.37 -9.36 10.31
C VAL A 30 14.45 -10.48 9.28
N PRO A 31 14.33 -11.76 9.67
CA PRO A 31 14.34 -12.87 8.73
C PRO A 31 13.01 -13.00 8.00
N PHE A 32 13.08 -13.19 6.70
CA PHE A 32 11.92 -13.48 5.87
C PHE A 32 12.19 -14.64 4.93
N GLU A 33 11.20 -15.48 4.78
CA GLU A 33 11.22 -16.62 3.85
C GLU A 33 11.09 -16.16 2.40
N GLY A 34 11.52 -17.01 1.46
CA GLY A 34 11.44 -16.77 0.03
C GLY A 34 12.49 -15.79 -0.49
N SER A 35 12.64 -15.76 -1.82
CA SER A 35 13.63 -14.92 -2.51
C SER A 35 12.98 -13.65 -3.03
N PRO A 36 13.39 -12.45 -2.58
CA PRO A 36 12.84 -11.20 -3.09
C PRO A 36 13.27 -10.94 -4.53
N GLY A 37 12.51 -10.10 -5.24
CA GLY A 37 12.94 -9.48 -6.48
C GLY A 37 14.05 -8.44 -6.25
N THR A 38 14.47 -7.78 -7.30
CA THR A 38 15.61 -6.83 -7.27
C THR A 38 15.32 -5.61 -6.41
N LEU A 39 14.09 -5.09 -6.46
CA LEU A 39 13.64 -3.95 -5.68
C LEU A 39 12.97 -4.38 -4.36
N ASN A 40 12.62 -5.67 -4.28
CA ASN A 40 11.76 -6.20 -3.21
C ASN A 40 10.50 -5.35 -3.03
N ALA A 41 9.84 -5.02 -4.14
CA ALA A 41 8.69 -4.13 -4.21
C ALA A 41 7.66 -4.67 -5.22
N ILE A 42 6.41 -4.18 -5.15
CA ILE A 42 5.36 -4.54 -6.11
C ILE A 42 5.77 -4.25 -7.55
N THR A 43 6.62 -3.27 -7.76
CA THR A 43 7.18 -2.86 -9.06
C THR A 43 8.22 -3.83 -9.63
N ASP A 44 8.60 -4.88 -8.92
CA ASP A 44 9.33 -6.01 -9.51
C ASP A 44 8.45 -6.82 -10.49
N VAL A 45 7.14 -6.68 -10.40
CA VAL A 45 6.21 -7.24 -11.39
C VAL A 45 6.20 -6.35 -12.62
N ALA A 46 6.63 -6.89 -13.74
CA ALA A 46 6.80 -6.15 -14.99
C ALA A 46 5.52 -5.41 -15.41
N GLY A 47 5.64 -4.11 -15.71
CA GLY A 47 4.56 -3.22 -16.10
C GLY A 47 3.90 -2.46 -14.95
N VAL A 48 4.09 -2.89 -13.71
CA VAL A 48 3.50 -2.21 -12.55
C VAL A 48 4.24 -0.91 -12.25
N SER A 49 3.48 0.17 -12.08
CA SER A 49 4.00 1.48 -11.69
C SER A 49 3.25 2.00 -10.45
N VAL A 50 3.94 2.78 -9.61
CA VAL A 50 3.37 3.37 -8.39
C VAL A 50 3.66 4.86 -8.35
N GLY A 51 2.63 5.66 -8.03
CA GLY A 51 2.75 7.10 -7.80
C GLY A 51 2.11 7.49 -6.48
N GLN A 52 2.64 8.52 -5.83
CA GLN A 52 2.24 8.90 -4.48
C GLN A 52 2.23 10.41 -4.32
N VAL A 53 1.16 10.94 -3.71
CA VAL A 53 1.06 12.34 -3.27
C VAL A 53 0.84 12.35 -1.77
N THR A 54 1.74 13.00 -1.05
CA THR A 54 1.74 13.10 0.40
C THR A 54 1.35 14.50 0.83
N LEU A 55 0.36 14.63 1.71
CA LEU A 55 -0.12 15.89 2.25
C LEU A 55 0.20 15.97 3.74
N VAL A 56 1.12 16.86 4.10
CA VAL A 56 1.54 17.11 5.48
C VAL A 56 1.59 18.62 5.68
N GLU A 57 0.56 19.15 6.35
CA GLU A 57 0.42 20.58 6.59
C GLU A 57 -0.11 20.83 8.00
N ASP A 58 0.33 21.93 8.61
CA ASP A 58 -0.24 22.51 9.82
C ASP A 58 -1.00 23.76 9.42
N LEU A 59 -2.31 23.73 9.51
CA LEU A 59 -3.17 24.82 9.06
C LEU A 59 -3.21 25.98 10.08
N ALA A 60 -3.54 27.16 9.60
CA ALA A 60 -3.57 28.38 10.43
C ALA A 60 -4.65 28.34 11.53
N ASP A 61 -5.70 27.56 11.36
CA ASP A 61 -6.76 27.33 12.34
C ASP A 61 -6.40 26.29 13.40
N GLY A 62 -5.24 25.63 13.28
CA GLY A 62 -4.73 24.63 14.19
C GLY A 62 -4.88 23.19 13.70
N ASN A 63 -5.74 22.93 12.72
CA ASN A 63 -5.98 21.61 12.15
C ASN A 63 -4.73 21.04 11.49
N LYS A 64 -4.64 19.72 11.41
CA LYS A 64 -3.48 19.01 10.85
C LYS A 64 -3.87 18.13 9.66
N VAL A 65 -3.26 18.38 8.53
CA VAL A 65 -3.40 17.53 7.34
C VAL A 65 -2.31 16.46 7.37
N ARG A 66 -2.71 15.19 7.43
CA ARG A 66 -1.82 14.00 7.47
C ARG A 66 -2.41 12.89 6.61
N THR A 67 -2.47 13.11 5.30
CA THR A 67 -3.18 12.23 4.37
C THR A 67 -2.48 12.18 3.01
N GLY A 68 -3.11 11.58 2.01
CA GLY A 68 -2.59 11.54 0.66
C GLY A 68 -3.26 10.52 -0.24
N VAL A 69 -2.64 10.28 -1.39
CA VAL A 69 -3.13 9.36 -2.42
C VAL A 69 -1.97 8.48 -2.92
N THR A 70 -2.20 7.19 -3.08
CA THR A 70 -1.30 6.26 -3.76
C THR A 70 -2.01 5.66 -4.96
N ALA A 71 -1.38 5.70 -6.13
CA ALA A 71 -1.85 5.09 -7.37
C ALA A 71 -1.00 3.87 -7.73
N ILE A 72 -1.61 2.74 -8.00
CA ILE A 72 -0.96 1.52 -8.51
C ILE A 72 -1.53 1.24 -9.91
N LEU A 73 -0.67 1.29 -10.92
CA LEU A 73 -1.03 1.11 -12.31
C LEU A 73 -0.54 -0.26 -12.80
N PRO A 74 -1.43 -1.21 -13.10
CA PRO A 74 -1.05 -2.57 -13.51
C PRO A 74 -0.20 -2.65 -14.79
N ARG A 75 -0.35 -1.68 -15.70
CA ARG A 75 0.37 -1.57 -16.97
C ARG A 75 0.92 -0.16 -17.21
N GLY A 76 1.36 0.51 -16.16
CA GLY A 76 1.76 1.90 -16.26
C GLY A 76 0.66 2.74 -16.92
N ARG A 77 1.03 3.62 -17.84
CA ARG A 77 0.07 4.48 -18.55
C ARG A 77 -0.91 3.72 -19.44
N GLY A 78 -0.60 2.48 -19.85
CA GLY A 78 -1.50 1.61 -20.59
C GLY A 78 -2.64 0.99 -19.77
N SER A 79 -2.65 1.18 -18.44
CA SER A 79 -3.66 0.59 -17.55
C SER A 79 -5.10 0.98 -17.90
N PHE A 80 -5.29 2.15 -18.48
CA PHE A 80 -6.62 2.61 -18.88
C PHE A 80 -7.16 1.94 -20.15
N ASP A 81 -6.29 1.48 -21.04
CA ASP A 81 -6.66 0.97 -22.35
C ASP A 81 -6.51 -0.55 -22.46
N THR A 82 -5.79 -1.14 -21.53
CA THR A 82 -5.52 -2.58 -21.52
C THR A 82 -5.82 -3.15 -20.14
N PRO A 83 -7.07 -3.60 -19.91
CA PRO A 83 -7.46 -4.25 -18.65
C PRO A 83 -6.58 -5.45 -18.33
N VAL A 84 -6.52 -5.79 -17.05
CA VAL A 84 -5.85 -6.98 -16.55
C VAL A 84 -6.86 -7.90 -15.86
N PHE A 85 -6.62 -9.20 -15.86
CA PHE A 85 -7.41 -10.08 -15.00
C PHE A 85 -7.18 -9.72 -13.54
N GLY A 86 -8.26 -9.67 -12.77
CA GLY A 86 -8.26 -9.32 -11.36
C GLY A 86 -9.25 -10.15 -10.55
N GLY A 87 -9.06 -10.10 -9.24
CA GLY A 87 -9.98 -10.69 -8.29
C GLY A 87 -9.77 -10.05 -6.92
N TRP A 88 -10.82 -10.00 -6.11
CA TRP A 88 -10.80 -9.34 -4.83
C TRP A 88 -11.40 -10.22 -3.72
N PHE A 89 -11.13 -9.86 -2.47
CA PHE A 89 -11.66 -10.56 -1.31
C PHE A 89 -11.73 -9.61 -0.10
N ALA A 90 -12.92 -9.50 0.50
CA ALA A 90 -13.08 -8.86 1.79
C ALA A 90 -12.96 -9.95 2.88
N LEU A 91 -11.89 -9.89 3.68
CA LEU A 91 -11.76 -10.72 4.89
C LEU A 91 -12.68 -10.18 5.96
N ASN A 92 -12.77 -8.85 6.04
CA ASN A 92 -13.59 -8.10 6.96
C ASN A 92 -14.08 -6.83 6.25
N GLY A 93 -15.35 -6.48 6.37
CA GLY A 93 -16.04 -5.56 5.48
C GLY A 93 -16.27 -4.15 6.03
N ASN A 94 -15.69 -3.75 7.18
CA ASN A 94 -15.82 -2.39 7.69
C ASN A 94 -14.86 -1.41 6.97
N GLY A 95 -15.02 -1.28 5.67
CA GLY A 95 -14.19 -0.46 4.80
C GLY A 95 -14.77 -0.39 3.39
N GLU A 96 -14.16 0.39 2.52
CA GLU A 96 -14.63 0.59 1.16
C GLU A 96 -13.56 0.24 0.12
N MET A 97 -14.01 -0.43 -0.94
CA MET A 97 -13.31 -0.59 -2.21
C MET A 97 -14.33 -0.48 -3.34
N THR A 98 -14.28 0.60 -4.10
CA THR A 98 -15.19 0.83 -5.23
C THR A 98 -14.86 -0.07 -6.42
N GLY A 99 -15.76 -0.18 -7.39
CA GLY A 99 -15.52 -0.95 -8.63
C GLY A 99 -15.55 -2.48 -8.47
N THR A 100 -15.69 -2.99 -7.26
CA THR A 100 -15.62 -4.43 -6.96
C THR A 100 -16.76 -5.23 -7.57
N ALA A 101 -17.96 -4.65 -7.71
CA ALA A 101 -19.10 -5.34 -8.37
C ALA A 101 -18.78 -5.70 -9.83
N TRP A 102 -18.21 -4.75 -10.57
CA TRP A 102 -17.79 -5.00 -11.95
C TRP A 102 -16.58 -5.92 -12.05
N LEU A 103 -15.60 -5.75 -11.16
CA LEU A 103 -14.45 -6.64 -11.07
C LEU A 103 -14.86 -8.10 -10.79
N GLU A 104 -15.86 -8.32 -9.94
CA GLU A 104 -16.40 -9.65 -9.65
C GLU A 104 -17.13 -10.25 -10.86
N GLU A 105 -17.91 -9.44 -11.56
CA GLU A 105 -18.72 -9.88 -12.72
C GLU A 105 -17.86 -10.13 -13.95
N SER A 106 -16.97 -9.19 -14.29
CA SER A 106 -16.17 -9.26 -15.53
C SER A 106 -14.87 -10.07 -15.36
N GLY A 107 -14.33 -10.14 -14.14
CA GLY A 107 -13.00 -10.65 -13.88
C GLY A 107 -11.88 -9.71 -14.35
N GLN A 108 -12.20 -8.48 -14.72
CA GLN A 108 -11.26 -7.51 -15.28
C GLN A 108 -11.12 -6.27 -14.38
N LEU A 109 -9.88 -5.90 -14.10
CA LEU A 109 -9.51 -4.63 -13.50
C LEU A 109 -9.21 -3.64 -14.64
N GLU A 110 -10.06 -2.63 -14.76
CA GLU A 110 -10.02 -1.62 -15.81
C GLU A 110 -9.45 -0.30 -15.25
N GLY A 111 -8.14 -0.13 -15.32
CA GLY A 111 -7.46 1.07 -14.83
C GLY A 111 -6.64 0.86 -13.57
N PRO A 112 -6.31 1.93 -12.85
CA PRO A 112 -5.50 1.90 -11.64
C PRO A 112 -6.27 1.38 -10.42
N VAL A 113 -5.52 0.91 -9.42
CA VAL A 113 -6.00 0.79 -8.04
C VAL A 113 -5.52 2.03 -7.28
N MET A 114 -6.44 2.78 -6.70
CA MET A 114 -6.13 3.98 -5.93
C MET A 114 -6.35 3.74 -4.44
N LEU A 115 -5.46 4.27 -3.60
CA LEU A 115 -5.55 4.17 -2.14
C LEU A 115 -5.55 5.59 -1.55
N THR A 116 -6.44 5.84 -0.60
CA THR A 116 -6.56 7.13 0.09
C THR A 116 -7.18 6.96 1.48
N ASN A 117 -7.73 8.01 2.08
CA ASN A 117 -8.48 7.91 3.33
C ASN A 117 -9.99 7.70 3.10
N THR A 118 -10.70 7.34 4.17
CA THR A 118 -12.13 6.98 4.15
C THR A 118 -13.01 8.07 3.52
N HIS A 119 -12.81 9.35 3.86
CA HIS A 119 -13.66 10.43 3.36
C HIS A 119 -13.26 10.92 1.96
N SER A 120 -12.17 10.43 1.41
CA SER A 120 -11.63 10.87 0.10
C SER A 120 -11.89 9.90 -1.04
N VAL A 121 -12.52 8.74 -0.78
CA VAL A 121 -12.84 7.74 -1.82
C VAL A 121 -13.62 8.37 -2.98
N GLY A 122 -14.64 9.18 -2.69
CA GLY A 122 -15.49 9.82 -3.70
C GLY A 122 -14.70 10.75 -4.61
N VAL A 123 -13.94 11.68 -4.05
CA VAL A 123 -13.16 12.67 -4.84
C VAL A 123 -12.07 12.01 -5.66
N VAL A 124 -11.39 10.98 -5.14
CA VAL A 124 -10.35 10.23 -5.88
C VAL A 124 -10.98 9.43 -7.02
N ARG A 125 -12.13 8.80 -6.78
CA ARG A 125 -12.90 8.09 -7.81
C ARG A 125 -13.30 9.03 -8.97
N ASP A 126 -13.88 10.18 -8.64
CA ASP A 126 -14.30 11.15 -9.64
C ASP A 126 -13.12 11.72 -10.42
N ALA A 127 -11.97 11.93 -9.75
CA ALA A 127 -10.75 12.39 -10.39
C ALA A 127 -10.21 11.36 -11.40
N VAL A 128 -10.22 10.06 -11.08
CA VAL A 128 -9.79 9.00 -12.05
C VAL A 128 -10.68 9.01 -13.29
N ILE A 129 -12.00 9.18 -13.13
CA ILE A 129 -12.92 9.30 -14.27
C ILE A 129 -12.61 10.55 -15.09
N ALA A 130 -12.38 11.70 -14.43
CA ALA A 130 -12.06 12.95 -15.10
C ALA A 130 -10.72 12.87 -15.89
N GLU A 131 -9.70 12.22 -15.33
CA GLU A 131 -8.43 11.95 -16.04
C GLU A 131 -8.67 11.09 -17.29
N ARG A 132 -9.50 10.07 -17.16
CA ARG A 132 -9.84 9.20 -18.28
C ARG A 132 -10.57 9.97 -19.39
N VAL A 133 -11.54 10.81 -19.04
CA VAL A 133 -12.26 11.66 -19.99
C VAL A 133 -11.29 12.65 -20.67
N ARG A 134 -10.37 13.24 -19.91
CA ARG A 134 -9.36 14.19 -20.45
C ARG A 134 -8.37 13.50 -21.40
N ALA A 135 -7.98 12.27 -21.11
CA ALA A 135 -7.11 11.49 -21.99
C ALA A 135 -7.78 11.12 -23.33
N GLY A 136 -9.09 11.24 -23.42
CA GLY A 136 -9.87 10.87 -24.58
C GLY A 136 -10.13 9.36 -24.63
N GLY A 137 -10.70 8.91 -25.74
CA GLY A 137 -10.99 7.48 -25.93
C GLY A 137 -12.43 7.09 -25.65
N ALA A 138 -13.37 8.04 -25.80
CA ALA A 138 -14.79 7.69 -25.90
C ALA A 138 -15.01 6.65 -26.99
N ASP A 139 -15.99 5.81 -26.82
CA ASP A 139 -16.42 4.89 -27.87
C ASP A 139 -17.00 5.63 -29.09
N ALA A 140 -17.37 4.89 -30.13
CA ALA A 140 -17.90 5.49 -31.34
C ALA A 140 -19.21 6.27 -31.12
N SER A 141 -19.91 6.11 -30.00
CA SER A 141 -21.10 6.88 -29.62
C SER A 141 -20.78 8.20 -28.91
N GLY A 142 -19.51 8.41 -28.52
CA GLY A 142 -19.06 9.57 -27.78
C GLY A 142 -19.26 9.47 -26.26
N TYR A 143 -19.71 8.33 -25.77
CA TYR A 143 -19.91 8.10 -24.32
C TYR A 143 -18.71 7.43 -23.68
N TRP A 144 -18.55 7.73 -22.41
CA TRP A 144 -17.56 7.16 -21.53
C TRP A 144 -18.20 6.62 -20.28
N TRP A 145 -17.77 5.47 -19.84
CA TRP A 145 -18.04 5.02 -18.48
C TRP A 145 -16.79 4.37 -17.91
N SER A 146 -16.63 4.44 -16.62
CA SER A 146 -15.53 3.81 -15.89
C SER A 146 -15.98 3.52 -14.46
N LEU A 147 -15.55 2.40 -13.92
CA LEU A 147 -15.81 1.98 -12.55
C LEU A 147 -14.47 1.82 -11.80
N PRO A 148 -13.78 2.91 -11.48
CA PRO A 148 -12.46 2.86 -10.87
C PRO A 148 -12.45 2.11 -9.54
N VAL A 149 -11.35 1.42 -9.27
CA VAL A 149 -11.08 0.82 -7.96
C VAL A 149 -10.36 1.82 -7.08
N VAL A 150 -11.05 2.28 -6.04
CA VAL A 150 -10.52 3.16 -5.00
C VAL A 150 -10.80 2.51 -3.66
N ALA A 151 -9.76 2.31 -2.86
CA ALA A 151 -9.86 1.72 -1.53
C ALA A 151 -9.28 2.66 -0.47
N GLU A 152 -9.61 2.41 0.80
CA GLU A 152 -9.30 3.34 1.87
C GLU A 152 -8.88 2.65 3.16
N THR A 153 -8.23 3.43 4.02
CA THR A 153 -8.09 3.18 5.45
C THR A 153 -8.30 4.51 6.21
N TRP A 154 -8.78 4.44 7.44
CA TRP A 154 -9.13 5.61 8.24
C TRP A 154 -7.88 6.28 8.84
N ASP A 155 -7.67 7.57 8.55
CA ASP A 155 -6.53 8.35 9.06
C ASP A 155 -6.91 9.39 10.14
N GLY A 156 -8.18 9.43 10.55
CA GLY A 156 -8.74 10.50 11.41
C GLY A 156 -8.16 10.58 12.82
N HIS A 157 -7.21 9.73 13.21
CA HIS A 157 -6.45 9.92 14.44
C HIS A 157 -5.37 11.01 14.31
N LEU A 158 -4.75 11.10 13.14
CA LEU A 158 -3.65 12.05 12.88
C LEU A 158 -4.04 13.16 11.91
N ASN A 159 -5.07 12.94 11.11
CA ASN A 159 -5.54 13.83 10.05
C ASN A 159 -6.88 14.47 10.40
N ASP A 160 -7.05 15.77 10.14
CA ASP A 160 -8.37 16.39 10.03
C ASP A 160 -9.12 15.77 8.84
N ILE A 161 -9.67 14.58 9.05
CA ILE A 161 -10.35 13.80 8.01
C ILE A 161 -11.64 14.50 7.51
N ASN A 162 -12.27 15.31 8.35
CA ASN A 162 -13.49 16.05 8.03
C ASN A 162 -13.24 17.34 7.25
N GLY A 163 -12.00 17.78 7.11
CA GLY A 163 -11.60 18.91 6.31
C GLY A 163 -11.57 18.63 4.80
N PHE A 164 -11.69 17.36 4.38
CA PHE A 164 -11.71 16.95 2.97
C PHE A 164 -10.51 17.49 2.18
N HIS A 165 -9.31 17.31 2.72
CA HIS A 165 -8.08 17.93 2.19
C HIS A 165 -7.57 17.29 0.90
N VAL A 166 -7.90 16.04 0.61
CA VAL A 166 -7.61 15.42 -0.68
C VAL A 166 -8.50 16.05 -1.76
N LYS A 167 -7.88 16.52 -2.84
CA LYS A 167 -8.54 17.18 -3.97
C LYS A 167 -8.31 16.40 -5.26
N PRO A 168 -9.08 16.66 -6.34
CA PRO A 168 -8.92 15.96 -7.62
C PRO A 168 -7.49 16.02 -8.17
N GLU A 169 -6.81 17.17 -8.02
CA GLU A 169 -5.43 17.37 -8.48
C GLU A 169 -4.43 16.43 -7.80
N HIS A 170 -4.66 16.04 -6.56
CA HIS A 170 -3.77 15.09 -5.86
C HIS A 170 -3.86 13.69 -6.45
N ALA A 171 -5.06 13.26 -6.84
CA ALA A 171 -5.25 11.98 -7.53
C ALA A 171 -4.65 12.02 -8.94
N ALA A 172 -4.87 13.11 -9.69
CA ALA A 172 -4.28 13.33 -11.00
C ALA A 172 -2.75 13.34 -10.93
N GLN A 173 -2.16 13.99 -9.93
CA GLN A 173 -0.72 14.02 -9.70
C GLN A 173 -0.17 12.64 -9.38
N ALA A 174 -0.83 11.87 -8.50
CA ALA A 174 -0.41 10.50 -8.17
C ALA A 174 -0.40 9.59 -9.41
N LEU A 175 -1.40 9.73 -10.29
CA LEU A 175 -1.44 9.02 -11.58
C LEU A 175 -0.31 9.45 -12.51
N SER A 176 -0.03 10.76 -12.59
CA SER A 176 1.03 11.33 -13.42
C SER A 176 2.44 10.93 -12.96
N ASP A 177 2.66 10.86 -11.65
CA ASP A 177 3.95 10.54 -11.04
C ASP A 177 4.24 9.04 -10.99
N ALA A 178 3.26 8.21 -11.37
CA ALA A 178 3.43 6.76 -11.36
C ALA A 178 4.57 6.31 -12.26
N LYS A 179 5.50 5.57 -11.68
CA LYS A 179 6.70 5.04 -12.33
C LYS A 179 7.04 3.65 -11.81
N ASP A 180 7.80 2.90 -12.56
CA ASP A 180 8.51 1.71 -12.12
C ASP A 180 9.69 2.09 -11.21
N GLY A 181 10.37 1.12 -10.65
CA GLY A 181 11.51 1.34 -9.77
C GLY A 181 11.13 1.31 -8.28
N PRO A 182 11.99 1.84 -7.39
CA PRO A 182 11.76 1.82 -5.95
C PRO A 182 10.47 2.56 -5.56
N VAL A 183 9.71 1.96 -4.64
CA VAL A 183 8.50 2.55 -4.07
C VAL A 183 8.83 3.15 -2.70
N ALA A 184 8.39 4.37 -2.44
CA ALA A 184 8.53 4.99 -1.12
C ALA A 184 7.60 4.30 -0.10
N GLU A 185 8.08 4.13 1.14
CA GLU A 185 7.40 3.41 2.21
C GLU A 185 7.21 4.30 3.46
N GLY A 186 6.37 3.88 4.39
CA GLY A 186 6.07 4.62 5.63
C GLY A 186 5.04 5.72 5.44
N ASN A 187 5.33 6.91 5.96
CA ASN A 187 4.41 8.06 6.01
C ASN A 187 4.22 8.75 4.65
N VAL A 188 3.83 8.03 3.62
CA VAL A 188 3.74 8.54 2.24
C VAL A 188 2.42 8.16 1.58
N GLY A 189 2.00 8.98 0.61
CA GLY A 189 0.77 8.75 -0.14
C GLY A 189 -0.44 8.56 0.77
N GLY A 190 -1.32 7.63 0.41
CA GLY A 190 -2.47 7.26 1.26
C GLY A 190 -2.09 6.72 2.64
N GLY A 191 -0.83 6.29 2.85
CA GLY A 191 -0.33 5.81 4.15
C GLY A 191 0.12 6.90 5.12
N THR A 192 0.03 8.17 4.76
CA THR A 192 0.61 9.29 5.54
C THR A 192 0.12 9.34 6.99
N GLY A 193 -1.19 9.26 7.24
CA GLY A 193 -1.78 9.34 8.59
C GLY A 193 -2.01 7.99 9.28
N MET A 194 -1.53 6.88 8.74
CA MET A 194 -1.89 5.53 9.17
C MET A 194 -1.10 5.05 10.39
N VAL A 195 -1.77 4.22 11.21
CA VAL A 195 -1.26 3.64 12.46
C VAL A 195 -1.54 2.15 12.46
N CYS A 196 -0.53 1.29 12.59
CA CYS A 196 -0.75 -0.14 12.69
C CYS A 196 -0.12 -0.74 13.95
N HIS A 197 -0.84 -1.64 14.59
CA HIS A 197 -0.49 -2.17 15.90
C HIS A 197 -0.09 -1.07 16.91
N GLU A 198 -0.77 0.07 16.81
CA GLU A 198 -0.54 1.25 17.64
C GLU A 198 0.88 1.87 17.54
N PHE A 199 1.61 1.55 16.46
CA PHE A 199 2.79 2.30 16.01
C PHE A 199 2.46 3.10 14.76
N LYS A 200 3.19 4.17 14.49
CA LYS A 200 3.10 4.83 13.19
C LYS A 200 3.42 3.84 12.08
N CYS A 201 2.64 3.89 11.01
CA CYS A 201 2.70 2.94 9.92
C CYS A 201 2.46 3.66 8.58
N GLY A 202 1.99 2.96 7.54
CA GLY A 202 1.68 3.58 6.27
C GLY A 202 1.75 2.64 5.09
N ILE A 203 2.46 3.04 4.04
CA ILE A 203 2.71 2.22 2.85
C ILE A 203 3.90 1.30 3.09
N GLY A 204 3.77 0.05 2.65
CA GLY A 204 4.89 -0.89 2.59
C GLY A 204 4.76 -1.80 1.38
N THR A 205 5.88 -2.35 0.93
CA THR A 205 5.91 -3.21 -0.25
C THR A 205 6.95 -4.32 -0.12
N ALA A 206 6.74 -5.41 -0.82
CA ALA A 206 7.70 -6.50 -0.95
C ALA A 206 7.40 -7.33 -2.20
N SER A 207 8.33 -8.19 -2.60
CA SER A 207 8.12 -9.14 -3.68
C SER A 207 8.75 -10.49 -3.40
N ARG A 208 8.31 -11.51 -4.15
CA ARG A 208 8.89 -12.86 -4.17
C ARG A 208 9.04 -13.35 -5.60
N ARG A 209 10.21 -13.92 -5.89
CA ARG A 209 10.44 -14.71 -7.09
C ARG A 209 10.11 -16.16 -6.80
N VAL A 210 9.31 -16.75 -7.64
CA VAL A 210 8.89 -18.16 -7.54
C VAL A 210 9.05 -18.86 -8.86
N ALA A 211 9.21 -20.16 -8.80
CA ALA A 211 9.20 -21.02 -9.99
C ALA A 211 7.96 -21.92 -9.93
N ALA A 212 7.23 -21.97 -11.03
CA ALA A 212 6.16 -22.94 -11.24
C ALA A 212 6.41 -23.62 -12.59
N GLU A 213 6.54 -24.93 -12.60
CA GLU A 213 6.81 -25.74 -13.81
C GLU A 213 8.04 -25.29 -14.62
N GLY A 214 9.09 -24.85 -13.95
CA GLY A 214 10.33 -24.37 -14.60
C GLY A 214 10.23 -22.94 -15.17
N GLN A 215 9.08 -22.29 -15.05
CA GLN A 215 8.90 -20.88 -15.39
C GLN A 215 9.10 -20.02 -14.13
N GLY A 216 9.82 -18.91 -14.28
CA GLY A 216 9.99 -17.93 -13.19
C GLY A 216 8.87 -16.91 -13.21
N TYR A 217 8.25 -16.66 -12.05
CA TYR A 217 7.25 -15.63 -11.86
C TYR A 217 7.60 -14.74 -10.68
N THR A 218 6.98 -13.57 -10.65
CA THR A 218 7.09 -12.62 -9.54
C THR A 218 5.71 -12.41 -8.92
N VAL A 219 5.65 -12.42 -7.59
CA VAL A 219 4.50 -11.95 -6.81
C VAL A 219 4.96 -10.73 -6.03
N GLY A 220 4.30 -9.59 -6.25
CA GLY A 220 4.53 -8.33 -5.52
C GLY A 220 3.33 -7.99 -4.65
N ALA A 221 3.60 -7.41 -3.49
CA ALA A 221 2.59 -6.89 -2.57
C ALA A 221 2.86 -5.42 -2.26
N LEU A 222 1.79 -4.61 -2.19
CA LEU A 222 1.80 -3.27 -1.61
C LEU A 222 0.65 -3.21 -0.60
N VAL A 223 0.94 -2.67 0.58
CA VAL A 223 -0.05 -2.49 1.65
C VAL A 223 -0.22 -1.01 1.99
N GLN A 224 -1.45 -0.62 2.32
CA GLN A 224 -1.77 0.57 3.11
C GLN A 224 -2.29 0.07 4.45
N ALA A 225 -1.44 0.16 5.48
CA ALA A 225 -1.68 -0.51 6.76
C ALA A 225 -2.08 0.47 7.87
N ASN A 226 -3.29 0.27 8.40
CA ASN A 226 -3.88 1.02 9.52
C ASN A 226 -4.69 0.08 10.41
N TYR A 227 -4.10 -0.98 10.94
CA TYR A 227 -4.81 -2.08 11.60
C TYR A 227 -4.03 -2.65 12.77
N GLY A 228 -4.67 -3.52 13.53
CA GLY A 228 -4.03 -4.35 14.53
C GLY A 228 -3.91 -3.73 15.92
N VAL A 229 -3.82 -4.58 16.91
CA VAL A 229 -3.69 -4.23 18.33
C VAL A 229 -2.25 -4.47 18.78
N ARG A 230 -1.70 -3.59 19.64
CA ARG A 230 -0.32 -3.65 20.11
C ARG A 230 0.03 -5.01 20.72
N ASP A 231 -0.78 -5.52 21.62
CA ASP A 231 -0.48 -6.74 22.40
C ASP A 231 -0.36 -8.01 21.55
N THR A 232 -0.99 -8.01 20.37
CA THR A 232 -0.94 -9.17 19.45
C THR A 232 0.21 -9.12 18.46
N LEU A 233 0.88 -7.96 18.28
CA LEU A 233 1.95 -7.77 17.30
C LEU A 233 3.05 -8.83 17.41
N ARG A 234 3.31 -9.50 16.29
CA ARG A 234 4.42 -10.42 16.10
C ARG A 234 5.24 -10.00 14.88
N ILE A 235 6.56 -10.06 14.99
CA ILE A 235 7.49 -9.86 13.86
C ILE A 235 8.44 -11.05 13.86
N ALA A 236 8.51 -11.80 12.76
CA ALA A 236 9.26 -13.04 12.65
C ALA A 236 8.92 -14.04 13.80
N GLY A 237 7.67 -14.09 14.24
CA GLY A 237 7.19 -14.93 15.34
C GLY A 237 7.51 -14.39 16.76
N VAL A 238 8.33 -13.34 16.88
CA VAL A 238 8.64 -12.70 18.17
C VAL A 238 7.45 -11.87 18.64
N PRO A 239 6.97 -12.00 19.90
CA PRO A 239 5.82 -11.25 20.41
C PRO A 239 6.22 -9.81 20.77
N VAL A 240 6.56 -9.02 19.77
CA VAL A 240 7.12 -7.66 19.89
C VAL A 240 6.20 -6.74 20.70
N GLY A 241 4.88 -6.82 20.44
CA GLY A 241 3.90 -5.97 21.11
C GLY A 241 3.80 -6.19 22.62
N GLN A 242 4.09 -7.42 23.09
CA GLN A 242 4.12 -7.74 24.52
C GLN A 242 5.33 -7.14 25.25
N HIS A 243 6.37 -6.78 24.52
CA HIS A 243 7.58 -6.17 25.05
C HIS A 243 7.62 -4.64 24.91
N LEU A 244 6.99 -4.10 23.86
CA LEU A 244 6.97 -2.67 23.57
C LEU A 244 5.60 -2.07 23.91
N ARG A 245 5.30 -1.91 25.21
CA ARG A 245 3.98 -1.52 25.71
C ARG A 245 3.81 -0.02 25.96
N GLU A 246 4.85 0.77 25.77
CA GLU A 246 4.80 2.22 25.97
C GLU A 246 4.22 2.93 24.74
N ASP A 247 3.64 4.11 24.93
CA ASP A 247 3.11 5.01 23.89
C ASP A 247 2.07 4.29 22.98
N ARG A 248 1.10 3.62 23.59
CA ARG A 248 0.02 2.91 22.87
C ARG A 248 -1.07 3.90 22.48
N VAL A 249 -1.20 4.16 21.20
CA VAL A 249 -2.03 5.23 20.64
C VAL A 249 -3.50 5.15 21.09
N TYR A 250 -4.15 4.02 20.87
CA TYR A 250 -5.58 3.87 21.19
C TYR A 250 -5.82 3.34 22.60
N THR A 251 -4.99 2.42 23.05
CA THR A 251 -5.11 1.83 24.39
C THR A 251 -4.90 2.87 25.47
N ASP A 252 -3.84 3.68 25.38
CA ASP A 252 -3.54 4.68 26.39
C ASP A 252 -4.56 5.83 26.36
N LEU A 253 -5.06 6.20 25.19
CA LEU A 253 -6.14 7.18 25.05
C LEU A 253 -7.45 6.67 25.67
N ALA A 254 -7.86 5.44 25.39
CA ALA A 254 -9.08 4.84 25.97
C ALA A 254 -9.00 4.73 27.49
N LEU A 255 -7.85 4.34 28.03
CA LEU A 255 -7.63 4.31 29.49
C LEU A 255 -7.66 5.72 30.13
N ALA A 256 -7.16 6.73 29.43
CA ALA A 256 -7.14 8.10 29.93
C ALA A 256 -8.54 8.73 29.92
N VAL A 257 -9.38 8.43 28.92
CA VAL A 257 -10.68 9.08 28.72
C VAL A 257 -11.82 8.32 29.40
N ALA A 258 -11.86 6.99 29.25
CA ALA A 258 -12.98 6.16 29.70
C ALA A 258 -12.64 5.21 30.85
N GLY A 259 -11.35 5.06 31.19
CA GLY A 259 -10.88 4.07 32.17
C GLY A 259 -11.05 2.61 31.73
N GLU A 260 -11.35 2.39 30.45
CA GLU A 260 -11.62 1.08 29.87
C GLU A 260 -10.55 0.69 28.85
N GLN A 261 -10.33 -0.62 28.70
CA GLN A 261 -9.51 -1.14 27.60
C GLN A 261 -10.26 -0.92 26.26
N PRO A 262 -9.55 -0.51 25.19
CA PRO A 262 -10.19 -0.39 23.88
C PRO A 262 -10.75 -1.74 23.42
N GLY A 263 -11.92 -1.71 22.83
CA GLY A 263 -12.65 -2.88 22.34
C GLY A 263 -12.12 -3.42 21.03
N GLY A 264 -11.01 -4.15 21.04
CA GLY A 264 -10.56 -4.92 19.88
C GLY A 264 -9.91 -4.10 18.74
N ASP A 265 -9.67 -4.77 17.62
CA ASP A 265 -9.10 -4.18 16.39
C ASP A 265 -10.19 -3.44 15.62
N THR A 266 -10.02 -2.13 15.43
CA THR A 266 -10.94 -1.23 14.73
C THR A 266 -10.29 -0.56 13.51
N GLY A 267 -9.10 -1.00 13.14
CA GLY A 267 -8.37 -0.46 12.00
C GLY A 267 -8.82 -1.02 10.66
N SER A 268 -8.01 -0.85 9.65
CA SER A 268 -8.23 -1.37 8.28
C SER A 268 -6.89 -1.61 7.58
N ILE A 269 -6.87 -2.54 6.63
CA ILE A 269 -5.71 -2.70 5.75
C ILE A 269 -6.15 -3.02 4.33
N ILE A 270 -5.57 -2.31 3.37
CA ILE A 270 -5.69 -2.67 1.97
C ILE A 270 -4.42 -3.36 1.52
N VAL A 271 -4.58 -4.52 0.88
CA VAL A 271 -3.46 -5.25 0.27
C VAL A 271 -3.69 -5.39 -1.23
N VAL A 272 -2.74 -4.90 -2.00
CA VAL A 272 -2.70 -5.03 -3.46
C VAL A 272 -1.63 -6.04 -3.83
N ILE A 273 -2.03 -7.13 -4.48
CA ILE A 273 -1.14 -8.18 -4.96
C ILE A 273 -1.04 -8.09 -6.49
N ALA A 274 0.16 -8.04 -7.00
CA ALA A 274 0.46 -8.12 -8.42
C ALA A 274 1.25 -9.38 -8.75
N THR A 275 1.05 -9.94 -9.94
CA THR A 275 1.89 -11.02 -10.45
C THR A 275 1.99 -10.98 -11.98
N ASP A 276 3.08 -11.46 -12.52
CA ASP A 276 3.26 -11.75 -13.95
C ASP A 276 2.91 -13.21 -14.31
N ALA A 277 2.55 -14.04 -13.32
CA ALA A 277 2.03 -15.38 -13.57
C ALA A 277 0.69 -15.28 -14.31
N PRO A 278 0.49 -16.06 -15.38
CA PRO A 278 -0.81 -16.11 -16.07
C PRO A 278 -1.84 -16.79 -15.16
N LEU A 279 -2.75 -15.99 -14.62
CA LEU A 279 -3.80 -16.45 -13.72
C LEU A 279 -5.17 -15.96 -14.20
N LEU A 280 -6.18 -16.80 -14.03
CA LEU A 280 -7.59 -16.46 -14.30
C LEU A 280 -8.19 -15.70 -13.08
N PRO A 281 -9.27 -14.94 -13.26
CA PRO A 281 -9.87 -14.12 -12.20
C PRO A 281 -10.16 -14.88 -10.89
N HIS A 282 -10.72 -16.09 -10.98
CA HIS A 282 -10.98 -16.90 -9.78
C HIS A 282 -9.70 -17.39 -9.08
N GLN A 283 -8.58 -17.57 -9.81
CA GLN A 283 -7.29 -17.89 -9.23
C GLN A 283 -6.69 -16.67 -8.53
N LEU A 284 -6.84 -15.47 -9.11
CA LEU A 284 -6.44 -14.19 -8.50
C LEU A 284 -7.24 -13.91 -7.21
N LYS A 285 -8.55 -14.21 -7.20
CA LYS A 285 -9.34 -14.16 -5.96
C LYS A 285 -8.78 -15.10 -4.88
N ARG A 286 -8.27 -16.28 -5.27
CA ARG A 286 -7.59 -17.21 -4.36
C ARG A 286 -6.26 -16.66 -3.86
N LEU A 287 -5.51 -15.91 -4.69
CA LEU A 287 -4.31 -15.18 -4.26
C LEU A 287 -4.69 -14.11 -3.22
N ALA A 288 -5.65 -13.24 -3.54
CA ALA A 288 -6.12 -12.19 -2.63
C ALA A 288 -6.45 -12.75 -1.24
N LYS A 289 -7.16 -13.87 -1.16
CA LYS A 289 -7.47 -14.54 0.13
C LYS A 289 -6.23 -14.88 0.96
N ARG A 290 -5.07 -15.13 0.36
CA ARG A 290 -3.83 -15.51 1.07
C ARG A 290 -3.18 -14.31 1.76
N ALA A 291 -3.49 -13.09 1.35
CA ALA A 291 -3.03 -11.89 2.06
C ALA A 291 -3.43 -11.91 3.53
N GLY A 292 -4.65 -12.38 3.85
CA GLY A 292 -5.10 -12.54 5.24
C GLY A 292 -4.21 -13.43 6.12
N MET A 293 -3.51 -14.41 5.51
CA MET A 293 -2.55 -15.25 6.25
C MET A 293 -1.26 -14.48 6.56
N GLY A 294 -0.86 -13.52 5.71
CA GLY A 294 0.24 -12.58 5.99
C GLY A 294 -0.10 -11.69 7.19
N LEU A 295 -1.34 -11.17 7.25
CA LEU A 295 -1.82 -10.42 8.41
C LEU A 295 -1.80 -11.26 9.70
N ALA A 296 -2.24 -12.52 9.61
CA ALA A 296 -2.25 -13.44 10.76
C ALA A 296 -0.83 -13.71 11.31
N ARG A 297 0.19 -13.77 10.44
CA ARG A 297 1.59 -13.87 10.87
C ARG A 297 2.06 -12.67 11.69
N MET A 298 1.48 -11.49 11.43
CA MET A 298 1.72 -10.27 12.20
C MET A 298 0.92 -10.21 13.51
N GLY A 299 0.01 -11.17 13.74
CA GLY A 299 -0.81 -11.27 14.95
C GLY A 299 -2.20 -10.65 14.83
N SER A 300 -2.63 -10.25 13.62
CA SER A 300 -4.01 -9.83 13.40
C SER A 300 -4.96 -11.02 13.50
N TYR A 301 -6.13 -10.75 14.06
CA TYR A 301 -7.27 -11.67 14.09
C TYR A 301 -8.48 -11.12 13.32
N ALA A 302 -8.27 -10.04 12.52
CA ALA A 302 -9.29 -9.36 11.75
C ALA A 302 -10.51 -8.99 12.62
N GLY A 303 -10.34 -8.05 13.54
CA GLY A 303 -11.37 -7.61 14.49
C GLY A 303 -12.62 -7.08 13.81
N ASN A 304 -13.77 -7.16 14.48
CA ASN A 304 -15.07 -6.80 13.90
C ASN A 304 -15.14 -5.36 13.35
N GLY A 305 -14.37 -4.45 13.91
CA GLY A 305 -14.32 -3.04 13.47
C GLY A 305 -13.32 -2.77 12.34
N SER A 306 -12.57 -3.78 11.87
CA SER A 306 -11.56 -3.65 10.83
C SER A 306 -12.16 -3.78 9.42
N GLY A 307 -11.56 -3.08 8.44
CA GLY A 307 -11.86 -3.20 7.02
C GLY A 307 -10.66 -3.79 6.28
N ASP A 308 -10.58 -5.12 6.21
CA ASP A 308 -9.45 -5.83 5.64
C ASP A 308 -9.82 -6.32 4.24
N ILE A 309 -9.46 -5.54 3.21
CA ILE A 309 -9.88 -5.76 1.83
C ILE A 309 -8.65 -5.94 0.93
N PHE A 310 -8.68 -6.98 0.10
CA PHE A 310 -7.55 -7.39 -0.71
C PHE A 310 -7.94 -7.48 -2.18
N ILE A 311 -7.04 -7.07 -3.07
CA ILE A 311 -7.17 -7.19 -4.51
C ILE A 311 -5.91 -7.83 -5.09
N ALA A 312 -6.07 -8.72 -6.06
CA ALA A 312 -4.97 -9.29 -6.82
C ALA A 312 -5.20 -9.13 -8.31
N PHE A 313 -4.14 -8.87 -9.07
CA PHE A 313 -4.21 -8.81 -10.53
C PHE A 313 -2.97 -9.45 -11.17
N SER A 314 -3.14 -9.85 -12.46
CA SER A 314 -2.04 -10.41 -13.24
C SER A 314 -1.74 -9.53 -14.46
N THR A 315 -0.45 -9.17 -14.66
CA THR A 315 -0.01 -8.46 -15.85
C THR A 315 0.17 -9.36 -17.08
N ALA A 316 0.00 -10.67 -16.93
CA ALA A 316 -0.07 -11.61 -18.06
C ALA A 316 -1.37 -11.43 -18.89
N ASN A 317 -1.50 -12.19 -19.97
CA ASN A 317 -2.72 -12.25 -20.78
C ASN A 317 -3.18 -10.90 -21.37
N ALA A 318 -2.27 -10.00 -21.72
CA ALA A 318 -2.63 -8.70 -22.31
C ALA A 318 -3.56 -8.83 -23.53
N ALA A 319 -3.35 -9.85 -24.36
CA ALA A 319 -4.16 -10.11 -25.53
C ALA A 319 -5.58 -10.58 -25.21
N ALA A 320 -5.83 -11.15 -24.03
CA ALA A 320 -7.16 -11.63 -23.66
C ALA A 320 -8.16 -10.49 -23.40
N ALA A 321 -7.68 -9.26 -23.22
CA ALA A 321 -8.49 -8.04 -23.05
C ALA A 321 -8.66 -7.26 -24.36
N ALA A 322 -8.21 -7.79 -25.51
CA ALA A 322 -8.11 -7.06 -26.78
C ALA A 322 -9.44 -6.87 -27.54
N GLY A 323 -10.59 -7.20 -26.95
CA GLY A 323 -11.91 -6.92 -27.54
C GLY A 323 -12.28 -7.79 -28.74
N ALA A 324 -11.60 -8.91 -29.01
CA ALA A 324 -11.99 -9.87 -30.02
C ALA A 324 -13.24 -10.65 -29.58
N ALA A 325 -14.03 -11.13 -30.57
CA ALA A 325 -15.22 -11.95 -30.29
C ALA A 325 -14.88 -13.24 -29.53
N VAL A 326 -13.69 -13.80 -29.75
CA VAL A 326 -13.15 -14.95 -29.03
C VAL A 326 -11.70 -14.61 -28.61
N ASN A 327 -11.40 -14.67 -27.32
CA ASN A 327 -10.08 -14.45 -26.79
C ASN A 327 -9.48 -15.76 -26.24
N GLN A 328 -8.15 -15.84 -26.20
CA GLN A 328 -7.42 -16.94 -25.60
C GLN A 328 -6.65 -16.42 -24.37
N ALA A 329 -6.70 -17.18 -23.29
CA ALA A 329 -5.92 -16.91 -22.10
C ALA A 329 -5.09 -18.14 -21.71
N GLN A 330 -3.86 -17.90 -21.26
CA GLN A 330 -3.04 -18.91 -20.61
C GLN A 330 -3.30 -18.87 -19.10
N PHE A 331 -3.14 -19.99 -18.43
CA PHE A 331 -3.22 -20.01 -16.96
C PHE A 331 -2.37 -21.15 -16.38
N VAL A 332 -1.85 -20.90 -15.17
CA VAL A 332 -1.19 -21.91 -14.37
C VAL A 332 -2.23 -22.91 -13.87
N GLY A 333 -1.95 -24.21 -14.01
CA GLY A 333 -2.85 -25.25 -13.50
C GLY A 333 -3.06 -25.15 -12.00
N ASN A 334 -4.24 -25.49 -11.51
CA ASN A 334 -4.60 -25.35 -10.10
C ASN A 334 -3.66 -26.10 -9.14
N ASP A 335 -3.10 -27.23 -9.59
CA ASP A 335 -2.19 -28.06 -8.77
C ASP A 335 -0.79 -27.44 -8.62
N HIS A 336 -0.52 -26.33 -9.30
CA HIS A 336 0.77 -25.61 -9.28
C HIS A 336 0.69 -24.21 -8.66
N LEU A 337 -0.39 -23.90 -7.93
CA LEU A 337 -0.59 -22.57 -7.33
C LEU A 337 0.05 -22.39 -5.95
N ASP A 338 0.47 -23.45 -5.28
CA ASP A 338 0.91 -23.38 -3.88
C ASP A 338 2.13 -22.46 -3.69
N THR A 339 3.07 -22.47 -4.63
CA THR A 339 4.23 -21.56 -4.58
C THR A 339 3.82 -20.08 -4.70
N LEU A 340 2.80 -19.77 -5.51
CA LEU A 340 2.25 -18.42 -5.64
C LEU A 340 1.46 -18.00 -4.39
N PHE A 341 0.76 -18.94 -3.74
CA PHE A 341 0.07 -18.70 -2.47
C PHE A 341 1.06 -18.41 -1.36
N GLU A 342 2.10 -19.24 -1.23
CA GLU A 342 3.15 -19.05 -0.25
C GLU A 342 3.86 -17.69 -0.45
N ALA A 343 4.23 -17.36 -1.70
CA ALA A 343 4.83 -16.08 -2.05
C ALA A 343 3.94 -14.89 -1.66
N THR A 344 2.62 -15.01 -1.85
CA THR A 344 1.66 -13.97 -1.46
C THR A 344 1.67 -13.74 0.06
N VAL A 345 1.66 -14.81 0.86
CA VAL A 345 1.75 -14.72 2.32
C VAL A 345 3.04 -14.04 2.75
N GLN A 346 4.18 -14.50 2.22
CA GLN A 346 5.50 -13.99 2.56
C GLN A 346 5.70 -12.53 2.14
N ALA A 347 5.24 -12.15 0.93
CA ALA A 347 5.34 -10.77 0.46
C ALA A 347 4.42 -9.84 1.28
N THR A 348 3.24 -10.28 1.66
CA THR A 348 2.32 -9.49 2.50
C THR A 348 2.89 -9.25 3.89
N GLU A 349 3.41 -10.30 4.55
CA GLU A 349 4.07 -10.17 5.85
C GLU A 349 5.22 -9.16 5.80
N GLU A 350 6.14 -9.30 4.84
CA GLU A 350 7.27 -8.39 4.71
C GLU A 350 6.85 -6.96 4.36
N ALA A 351 5.85 -6.77 3.50
CA ALA A 351 5.32 -5.44 3.15
C ALA A 351 4.79 -4.71 4.39
N ILE A 352 4.08 -5.42 5.28
CA ILE A 352 3.58 -4.83 6.53
C ILE A 352 4.74 -4.43 7.45
N VAL A 353 5.74 -5.29 7.62
CA VAL A 353 6.90 -4.95 8.46
C VAL A 353 7.68 -3.78 7.87
N ASN A 354 7.83 -3.71 6.54
CA ASN A 354 8.46 -2.57 5.87
C ASN A 354 7.68 -1.28 6.09
N ALA A 355 6.33 -1.31 6.04
CA ALA A 355 5.49 -0.15 6.36
C ALA A 355 5.74 0.39 7.78
N MET A 356 5.94 -0.51 8.76
CA MET A 356 6.25 -0.13 10.14
C MET A 356 7.67 0.39 10.30
N VAL A 357 8.65 -0.25 9.66
CA VAL A 357 10.09 0.09 9.78
C VAL A 357 10.39 1.42 9.07
N ALA A 358 9.79 1.68 7.91
CA ALA A 358 9.99 2.92 7.18
C ALA A 358 9.23 4.12 7.77
N ALA A 359 8.30 3.88 8.70
CA ALA A 359 7.52 4.95 9.31
C ALA A 359 8.36 5.78 10.30
N ARG A 360 7.99 7.06 10.39
CA ARG A 360 8.59 8.03 11.33
C ARG A 360 7.51 8.55 12.26
N ASP A 361 7.91 8.97 13.45
CA ASP A 361 7.03 9.63 14.40
C ASP A 361 6.19 10.72 13.72
N MET A 362 4.93 10.84 14.12
CA MET A 362 4.04 11.85 13.56
C MET A 362 3.13 12.46 14.62
N ARG A 363 3.09 13.80 14.64
CA ARG A 363 2.07 14.57 15.34
C ARG A 363 0.95 14.91 14.38
N GLY A 364 -0.28 14.78 14.84
CA GLY A 364 -1.49 15.00 14.06
C GLY A 364 -2.48 15.92 14.74
N GLU A 365 -3.73 15.72 14.36
CA GLU A 365 -4.91 16.45 14.84
C GLU A 365 -5.04 16.35 16.37
N ASP A 366 -5.60 17.37 17.01
CA ASP A 366 -5.85 17.46 18.46
C ASP A 366 -4.62 17.17 19.34
N GLY A 367 -3.42 17.32 18.79
CA GLY A 367 -2.16 17.00 19.50
C GLY A 367 -1.86 15.49 19.57
N HIS A 368 -2.62 14.65 18.93
CA HIS A 368 -2.37 13.21 18.83
C HIS A 368 -0.96 12.92 18.30
N TYR A 369 -0.39 11.84 18.77
CA TYR A 369 0.97 11.44 18.41
C TYR A 369 1.07 9.94 18.22
N ALA A 370 1.62 9.54 17.10
CA ALA A 370 1.95 8.14 16.84
C ALA A 370 3.47 7.97 16.73
N LYS A 371 4.03 7.12 17.56
CA LYS A 371 5.45 6.81 17.59
C LYS A 371 5.79 5.72 16.59
N ALA A 372 6.90 5.86 15.91
CA ALA A 372 7.45 4.82 15.02
C ALA A 372 7.93 3.60 15.82
N LEU A 373 8.00 2.46 15.16
CA LEU A 373 8.57 1.24 15.74
C LEU A 373 10.04 1.48 16.12
N PRO A 374 10.45 1.31 17.39
CA PRO A 374 11.82 1.58 17.81
C PRO A 374 12.79 0.49 17.32
N HIS A 375 13.54 0.78 16.26
CA HIS A 375 14.43 -0.18 15.56
C HIS A 375 15.44 -0.85 16.50
N ALA A 376 16.08 -0.09 17.40
CA ALA A 376 17.07 -0.66 18.31
C ALA A 376 16.46 -1.72 19.24
N GLU A 377 15.24 -1.47 19.73
CA GLU A 377 14.54 -2.39 20.61
C GLU A 377 14.05 -3.63 19.82
N LEU A 378 13.55 -3.43 18.58
CA LEU A 378 13.22 -4.56 17.70
C LEU A 378 14.43 -5.48 17.50
N VAL A 379 15.59 -4.92 17.15
CA VAL A 379 16.84 -5.70 16.95
C VAL A 379 17.26 -6.43 18.22
N LYS A 380 17.14 -5.83 19.40
CA LYS A 380 17.41 -6.50 20.69
C LYS A 380 16.47 -7.70 20.90
N LEU A 381 15.19 -7.52 20.63
CA LEU A 381 14.20 -8.60 20.73
C LEU A 381 14.48 -9.73 19.76
N LEU A 382 14.75 -9.44 18.49
CA LEU A 382 15.11 -10.45 17.50
C LEU A 382 16.33 -11.28 17.95
N LYS A 383 17.38 -10.61 18.46
CA LYS A 383 18.57 -11.30 19.00
C LYS A 383 18.22 -12.15 20.21
N ARG A 384 17.44 -11.62 21.16
CA ARG A 384 17.00 -12.36 22.37
C ARG A 384 16.24 -13.63 22.06
N TYR A 385 15.41 -13.60 21.00
CA TYR A 385 14.59 -14.74 20.57
C TYR A 385 15.28 -15.64 19.53
N GLY A 386 16.54 -15.37 19.17
CA GLY A 386 17.27 -16.14 18.16
C GLY A 386 16.70 -15.99 16.75
N ARG A 387 16.07 -14.85 16.46
CA ARG A 387 15.40 -14.55 15.18
C ARG A 387 16.06 -13.39 14.43
N TYR A 388 17.34 -13.15 14.66
CA TYR A 388 18.10 -12.11 14.00
C TYR A 388 18.98 -12.70 12.90
N GLU A 389 18.82 -12.20 11.67
CA GLU A 389 19.71 -12.48 10.54
C GLU A 389 20.60 -11.27 10.27
N ARG A 390 21.91 -11.48 10.09
CA ARG A 390 22.78 -10.41 9.57
C ARG A 390 22.42 -10.17 8.10
N SER A 391 22.18 -8.93 7.72
CA SER A 391 22.17 -8.54 6.30
C SER A 391 23.50 -8.96 5.66
N ARG A 392 23.41 -9.75 4.58
CA ARG A 392 24.57 -10.19 3.81
C ARG A 392 25.12 -9.08 2.94
#